data_19a684f68f6ed03b75a072170bc2a7ea
#
_entry.id   19a684f68f6ed03b75a072170bc2a7ea
#
_cell.length_a   1.000
_cell.length_b   1.000
_cell.length_c   1.000
_cell.angle_alpha   90.00
_cell.angle_beta   90.00
_cell.angle_gamma   90.00
#
_symmetry.space_group_name_H-M   'P 1'
#
loop_
_entity.id
_entity.type
_entity.pdbx_description
1 polymer ?
#
loop_
_entity_poly.entity_id
_entity_poly.type
_entity_poly.pdbx_seq_one_letter_code
_entity_poly.pdbx_strand_id
1 'polypeptide(L)'
;MEFSDETKNTVCTKAFKNVTSLQSVELAYCLAYGNISTIDASAFEGCVNLTDINLSDKLTTINGLAFYNTGLTEITVPASLTKITAASAAGKTVSPFAGGVLRKVTFADGVTKSLQGMFMGTTSLEEVVLPESLKTIDQNTFKDCSSLKKLSVGKSGGENVLDTVETINAGAFNGCSSLETLTLKNVAKIDSSDTNRTFGGCMSLKKVSVTGVTTTDNTGKTTLSTTIGTSAFKDNKALKEINLDTIKTVSQEAFRGCGVADDGTDPATLT
;
A
#
# COMPACT_ATOMS: atom_id res chain seq x y z
N MET A 1 -32.20 7.81 -8.83
CA MET A 1 -32.24 6.58 -8.01
C MET A 1 -32.50 7.03 -6.58
N GLU A 2 -33.67 6.72 -6.05
CA GLU A 2 -34.02 7.12 -4.69
C GLU A 2 -33.40 6.16 -3.68
N PHE A 3 -32.56 6.66 -2.81
CA PHE A 3 -32.11 5.94 -1.62
C PHE A 3 -33.21 6.09 -0.56
N SER A 4 -34.01 5.07 -0.35
CA SER A 4 -35.29 5.15 0.38
C SER A 4 -35.18 5.07 1.89
N ASP A 5 -34.04 5.47 2.50
CA ASP A 5 -33.94 5.53 3.95
C ASP A 5 -33.02 6.69 4.38
N GLU A 6 -33.59 7.71 5.02
CA GLU A 6 -32.91 8.93 5.46
C GLU A 6 -31.78 8.68 6.48
N THR A 7 -31.58 7.44 6.93
CA THR A 7 -30.60 7.08 7.95
C THR A 7 -29.38 6.29 7.39
N LYS A 8 -29.37 5.90 6.11
CA LYS A 8 -28.33 5.04 5.55
C LYS A 8 -27.50 5.75 4.49
N ASN A 9 -26.43 6.40 4.90
CA ASN A 9 -25.37 6.92 4.03
C ASN A 9 -24.52 5.77 3.46
N THR A 10 -25.18 4.77 2.85
CA THR A 10 -24.54 3.50 2.46
C THR A 10 -24.92 3.11 1.05
N VAL A 11 -23.91 2.80 0.21
CA VAL A 11 -24.13 2.00 -1.00
C VAL A 11 -24.23 0.55 -0.56
N CYS A 12 -25.43 -0.03 -0.65
CA CYS A 12 -25.73 -1.35 -0.06
C CYS A 12 -24.96 -2.49 -0.73
N THR A 13 -24.88 -3.62 -0.03
CA THR A 13 -24.29 -4.87 -0.50
C THR A 13 -24.82 -5.26 -1.89
N LYS A 14 -23.90 -5.48 -2.84
CA LYS A 14 -24.20 -5.90 -4.23
C LYS A 14 -25.11 -4.95 -5.02
N ALA A 15 -25.30 -3.69 -4.60
CA ALA A 15 -26.25 -2.75 -5.21
C ALA A 15 -26.08 -2.62 -6.73
N PHE A 16 -24.83 -2.64 -7.22
CA PHE A 16 -24.47 -2.54 -8.63
C PHE A 16 -23.67 -3.75 -9.13
N LYS A 17 -23.67 -4.87 -8.39
CA LYS A 17 -22.86 -6.05 -8.78
C LYS A 17 -23.18 -6.50 -10.21
N ASN A 18 -22.11 -6.61 -11.02
CA ASN A 18 -22.16 -7.02 -12.44
C ASN A 18 -22.98 -6.08 -13.34
N VAL A 19 -23.19 -4.82 -12.94
CA VAL A 19 -23.76 -3.80 -13.84
C VAL A 19 -22.66 -3.34 -14.80
N THR A 20 -22.46 -4.11 -15.86
CA THR A 20 -21.37 -3.90 -16.83
C THR A 20 -21.55 -2.64 -17.69
N SER A 21 -22.76 -2.08 -17.76
CA SER A 21 -23.04 -0.82 -18.47
C SER A 21 -22.71 0.44 -17.65
N LEU A 22 -22.42 0.29 -16.34
CA LEU A 22 -22.09 1.42 -15.46
C LEU A 22 -20.70 1.96 -15.80
N GLN A 23 -20.59 3.23 -16.14
CA GLN A 23 -19.34 3.88 -16.56
C GLN A 23 -18.78 4.84 -15.51
N SER A 24 -19.66 5.58 -14.83
CA SER A 24 -19.25 6.55 -13.81
C SER A 24 -20.21 6.59 -12.63
N VAL A 25 -19.68 6.94 -11.46
CA VAL A 25 -20.47 7.12 -10.23
C VAL A 25 -19.96 8.36 -9.49
N GLU A 26 -20.88 9.27 -9.20
CA GLU A 26 -20.61 10.47 -8.41
C GLU A 26 -21.20 10.31 -7.01
N LEU A 27 -20.36 10.11 -6.02
CA LEU A 27 -20.77 9.95 -4.62
C LEU A 27 -20.60 11.24 -3.79
N ALA A 28 -19.82 12.21 -4.32
CA ALA A 28 -19.48 13.41 -3.57
C ALA A 28 -20.62 14.43 -3.47
N TYR A 29 -21.56 14.43 -4.42
CA TYR A 29 -22.62 15.45 -4.55
C TYR A 29 -24.02 14.95 -4.23
N CYS A 30 -24.16 13.94 -3.40
CA CYS A 30 -25.49 13.47 -2.99
C CYS A 30 -26.14 14.48 -2.04
N LEU A 31 -26.44 15.69 -2.54
CA LEU A 31 -26.86 16.87 -1.78
C LEU A 31 -28.21 16.71 -1.04
N ALA A 32 -29.04 15.75 -1.43
CA ALA A 32 -30.39 15.63 -0.89
C ALA A 32 -30.48 14.69 0.35
N TYR A 33 -29.53 13.77 0.56
CA TYR A 33 -29.67 12.68 1.54
C TYR A 33 -28.41 12.35 2.35
N GLY A 34 -27.48 13.26 2.48
CA GLY A 34 -26.27 13.06 3.26
C GLY A 34 -25.15 12.39 2.45
N ASN A 35 -23.94 12.61 2.92
CA ASN A 35 -22.73 12.10 2.28
C ASN A 35 -22.60 10.58 2.48
N ILE A 36 -22.30 9.84 1.44
CA ILE A 36 -22.04 8.40 1.53
C ILE A 36 -20.84 8.16 2.46
N SER A 37 -21.08 7.43 3.53
CA SER A 37 -20.06 7.06 4.52
C SER A 37 -19.59 5.62 4.40
N THR A 38 -20.38 4.75 3.74
CA THR A 38 -20.08 3.34 3.60
C THR A 38 -20.34 2.84 2.18
N ILE A 39 -19.39 2.11 1.62
CA ILE A 39 -19.58 1.28 0.43
C ILE A 39 -19.52 -0.16 0.88
N ASP A 40 -20.63 -0.86 0.78
CA ASP A 40 -20.78 -2.19 1.35
C ASP A 40 -20.24 -3.30 0.45
N ALA A 41 -20.25 -4.53 0.96
CA ALA A 41 -19.59 -5.66 0.28
C ALA A 41 -20.11 -5.88 -1.13
N SER A 42 -19.18 -6.04 -2.09
CA SER A 42 -19.49 -6.32 -3.51
C SER A 42 -20.37 -5.25 -4.19
N ALA A 43 -20.46 -4.03 -3.65
CA ALA A 43 -21.36 -3.00 -4.15
C ALA A 43 -21.20 -2.72 -5.65
N PHE A 44 -19.95 -2.65 -6.13
CA PHE A 44 -19.60 -2.45 -7.55
C PHE A 44 -18.80 -3.63 -8.14
N GLU A 45 -18.82 -4.80 -7.49
CA GLU A 45 -18.11 -5.99 -7.98
C GLU A 45 -18.53 -6.33 -9.41
N GLY A 46 -17.54 -6.48 -10.31
CA GLY A 46 -17.77 -6.85 -11.70
C GLY A 46 -18.34 -5.73 -12.59
N CYS A 47 -18.34 -4.47 -12.14
CA CYS A 47 -18.64 -3.32 -12.99
C CYS A 47 -17.45 -3.00 -13.89
N VAL A 48 -17.19 -3.84 -14.88
CA VAL A 48 -15.96 -3.82 -15.71
C VAL A 48 -15.77 -2.56 -16.54
N ASN A 49 -16.84 -1.81 -16.79
CA ASN A 49 -16.79 -0.53 -17.53
C ASN A 49 -16.87 0.69 -16.60
N LEU A 50 -16.89 0.50 -15.28
CA LEU A 50 -16.79 1.61 -14.33
C LEU A 50 -15.36 2.14 -14.33
N THR A 51 -15.14 3.24 -15.02
CA THR A 51 -13.83 3.87 -15.22
C THR A 51 -13.63 5.11 -14.36
N ASP A 52 -14.70 5.68 -13.84
CA ASP A 52 -14.67 6.90 -13.06
C ASP A 52 -15.55 6.79 -11.81
N ILE A 53 -14.99 7.16 -10.66
CA ILE A 53 -15.71 7.27 -9.40
C ILE A 53 -15.13 8.41 -8.56
N ASN A 54 -16.00 9.32 -8.12
CA ASN A 54 -15.65 10.34 -7.17
C ASN A 54 -16.10 9.92 -5.75
N LEU A 55 -15.15 9.51 -4.91
CA LEU A 55 -15.43 9.09 -3.55
C LEU A 55 -15.75 10.30 -2.68
N SER A 56 -16.77 10.17 -1.85
CA SER A 56 -17.15 11.19 -0.86
C SER A 56 -16.02 11.46 0.13
N ASP A 57 -15.82 12.74 0.51
CA ASP A 57 -14.95 13.17 1.60
C ASP A 57 -15.47 12.76 2.99
N LYS A 58 -16.66 12.17 3.08
CA LYS A 58 -17.28 11.57 4.27
C LYS A 58 -17.20 10.04 4.28
N LEU A 59 -16.60 9.43 3.25
CA LEU A 59 -16.48 7.99 3.17
C LEU A 59 -15.54 7.45 4.24
N THR A 60 -16.06 6.65 5.16
CA THR A 60 -15.29 6.07 6.28
C THR A 60 -15.02 4.58 6.12
N THR A 61 -15.84 3.87 5.34
CA THR A 61 -15.79 2.41 5.25
C THR A 61 -15.94 1.90 3.82
N ILE A 62 -15.05 0.99 3.41
CA ILE A 62 -15.17 0.20 2.18
C ILE A 62 -15.07 -1.28 2.56
N ASN A 63 -16.11 -2.06 2.25
CA ASN A 63 -16.19 -3.47 2.59
C ASN A 63 -15.69 -4.39 1.45
N GLY A 64 -15.50 -5.66 1.79
CA GLY A 64 -14.84 -6.65 0.95
C GLY A 64 -15.43 -6.76 -0.47
N LEU A 65 -14.57 -6.83 -1.48
CA LEU A 65 -14.91 -6.93 -2.89
C LEU A 65 -15.71 -5.73 -3.44
N ALA A 66 -15.81 -4.61 -2.73
CA ALA A 66 -16.66 -3.47 -3.12
C ALA A 66 -16.36 -2.99 -4.56
N PHE A 67 -15.10 -2.99 -4.97
CA PHE A 67 -14.61 -2.60 -6.30
C PHE A 67 -13.86 -3.74 -7.01
N TYR A 68 -14.09 -4.99 -6.60
CA TYR A 68 -13.41 -6.13 -7.20
C TYR A 68 -13.78 -6.26 -8.68
N ASN A 69 -12.76 -6.39 -9.55
CA ASN A 69 -12.93 -6.54 -10.99
C ASN A 69 -13.73 -5.39 -11.63
N THR A 70 -13.38 -4.14 -11.29
CA THR A 70 -13.90 -2.93 -11.95
C THR A 70 -12.96 -2.43 -13.04
N GLY A 71 -13.45 -1.52 -13.88
CA GLY A 71 -12.69 -0.82 -14.91
C GLY A 71 -11.92 0.40 -14.41
N LEU A 72 -11.90 0.67 -13.10
CA LEU A 72 -11.18 1.80 -12.52
C LEU A 72 -9.68 1.69 -12.81
N THR A 73 -9.10 2.73 -13.42
CA THR A 73 -7.66 2.82 -13.67
C THR A 73 -6.95 3.65 -12.62
N GLU A 74 -7.64 4.59 -12.02
CA GLU A 74 -7.12 5.46 -10.97
C GLU A 74 -8.15 5.61 -9.84
N ILE A 75 -7.68 5.88 -8.63
CA ILE A 75 -8.53 6.22 -7.49
C ILE A 75 -7.82 7.16 -6.53
N THR A 76 -8.59 8.08 -5.93
CA THR A 76 -8.11 8.91 -4.82
C THR A 76 -8.71 8.41 -3.51
N VAL A 77 -7.85 8.06 -2.55
CA VAL A 77 -8.23 7.62 -1.21
C VAL A 77 -8.52 8.84 -0.35
N PRO A 78 -9.76 9.05 0.14
CA PRO A 78 -10.08 10.20 0.97
C PRO A 78 -9.50 10.08 2.38
N ALA A 79 -9.20 11.22 3.01
CA ALA A 79 -8.64 11.26 4.37
C ALA A 79 -9.62 10.75 5.45
N SER A 80 -10.91 10.77 5.15
CA SER A 80 -11.98 10.25 6.03
C SER A 80 -12.01 8.73 6.12
N LEU A 81 -11.37 8.00 5.19
CA LEU A 81 -11.43 6.54 5.15
C LEU A 81 -10.65 5.92 6.32
N THR A 82 -11.35 5.24 7.22
CA THR A 82 -10.78 4.66 8.44
C THR A 82 -10.90 3.14 8.51
N LYS A 83 -11.71 2.55 7.63
CA LYS A 83 -11.96 1.10 7.64
C LYS A 83 -12.01 0.51 6.25
N ILE A 84 -11.26 -0.55 6.08
CA ILE A 84 -11.35 -1.46 4.92
C ILE A 84 -11.48 -2.90 5.43
N THR A 85 -12.26 -3.72 4.73
CA THR A 85 -12.29 -5.17 4.98
C THR A 85 -11.84 -5.90 3.73
N ALA A 86 -10.93 -6.85 3.90
CA ALA A 86 -10.58 -7.79 2.85
C ALA A 86 -11.61 -8.91 2.76
N ALA A 87 -11.68 -9.58 1.63
CA ALA A 87 -12.55 -10.74 1.43
C ALA A 87 -11.86 -11.80 0.59
N SER A 88 -12.47 -13.00 0.51
CA SER A 88 -11.93 -14.08 -0.31
C SER A 88 -12.44 -13.98 -1.74
N ALA A 89 -11.51 -13.99 -2.70
CA ALA A 89 -11.79 -14.13 -4.11
C ALA A 89 -10.80 -15.12 -4.73
N ALA A 90 -11.28 -16.06 -5.55
CA ALA A 90 -10.47 -17.09 -6.19
C ALA A 90 -9.55 -17.85 -5.20
N GLY A 91 -10.03 -18.11 -3.98
CA GLY A 91 -9.28 -18.83 -2.93
C GLY A 91 -8.18 -18.02 -2.24
N LYS A 92 -8.07 -16.71 -2.50
CA LYS A 92 -7.11 -15.81 -1.86
C LYS A 92 -7.83 -14.69 -1.13
N THR A 93 -7.23 -14.21 -0.04
CA THR A 93 -7.66 -12.97 0.61
C THR A 93 -7.15 -11.80 -0.21
N VAL A 94 -8.04 -10.90 -0.61
CA VAL A 94 -7.74 -9.75 -1.46
C VAL A 94 -8.42 -8.49 -0.93
N SER A 95 -7.90 -7.34 -1.37
CA SER A 95 -8.50 -6.04 -1.06
C SER A 95 -9.79 -5.81 -1.86
N PRO A 96 -10.60 -4.81 -1.48
CA PRO A 96 -11.76 -4.38 -2.27
C PRO A 96 -11.44 -3.97 -3.70
N PHE A 97 -10.20 -3.57 -3.99
CA PHE A 97 -9.75 -3.04 -5.28
C PHE A 97 -9.05 -4.06 -6.18
N ALA A 98 -8.95 -5.32 -5.75
CA ALA A 98 -8.26 -6.35 -6.52
C ALA A 98 -9.05 -6.81 -7.77
N GLY A 99 -8.38 -7.55 -8.64
CA GLY A 99 -8.99 -8.24 -9.79
C GLY A 99 -9.32 -7.37 -10.99
N GLY A 100 -9.22 -6.04 -10.86
CA GLY A 100 -9.48 -5.08 -11.94
C GLY A 100 -8.20 -4.59 -12.63
N VAL A 101 -8.28 -3.40 -13.20
CA VAL A 101 -7.22 -2.75 -13.99
C VAL A 101 -6.64 -1.50 -13.30
N LEU A 102 -6.80 -1.37 -11.99
CA LEU A 102 -6.34 -0.22 -11.21
C LEU A 102 -4.81 -0.08 -11.29
N ARG A 103 -4.33 1.03 -11.87
CA ARG A 103 -2.91 1.29 -12.10
C ARG A 103 -2.34 2.35 -11.17
N LYS A 104 -3.17 3.31 -10.76
CA LYS A 104 -2.71 4.44 -9.96
C LYS A 104 -3.59 4.68 -8.74
N VAL A 105 -2.93 4.93 -7.62
CA VAL A 105 -3.58 5.33 -6.38
C VAL A 105 -2.96 6.62 -5.88
N THR A 106 -3.80 7.59 -5.56
CA THR A 106 -3.40 8.83 -4.88
C THR A 106 -4.07 8.88 -3.51
N PHE A 107 -3.29 9.11 -2.47
CA PHE A 107 -3.85 9.38 -1.14
C PHE A 107 -4.06 10.88 -1.00
N ALA A 108 -5.24 11.28 -0.54
CA ALA A 108 -5.54 12.68 -0.26
C ALA A 108 -4.68 13.23 0.90
N ASP A 109 -4.47 14.54 0.90
CA ASP A 109 -3.82 15.21 2.02
C ASP A 109 -4.57 14.94 3.32
N GLY A 110 -3.83 14.83 4.44
CA GLY A 110 -4.39 14.51 5.75
C GLY A 110 -4.44 13.01 6.09
N VAL A 111 -4.19 12.11 5.15
CA VAL A 111 -4.00 10.68 5.46
C VAL A 111 -2.69 10.50 6.21
N THR A 112 -2.74 10.03 7.47
CA THR A 112 -1.55 9.83 8.31
C THR A 112 -1.05 8.40 8.33
N LYS A 113 -1.91 7.43 7.98
CA LYS A 113 -1.54 6.02 7.83
C LYS A 113 -2.40 5.33 6.77
N SER A 114 -1.86 4.35 6.09
CA SER A 114 -2.65 3.44 5.25
C SER A 114 -3.43 2.44 6.12
N LEU A 115 -4.35 1.72 5.52
CA LEU A 115 -5.12 0.68 6.22
C LEU A 115 -4.58 -0.71 5.87
N GLN A 116 -4.71 -1.63 6.83
CA GLN A 116 -4.24 -3.01 6.66
C GLN A 116 -4.84 -3.67 5.41
N GLY A 117 -4.00 -4.22 4.56
CA GLY A 117 -4.40 -4.92 3.34
C GLY A 117 -5.11 -4.08 2.29
N MET A 118 -4.97 -2.75 2.36
CA MET A 118 -5.75 -1.79 1.58
C MET A 118 -5.76 -2.06 0.08
N PHE A 119 -4.61 -2.43 -0.49
CA PHE A 119 -4.46 -2.78 -1.91
C PHE A 119 -3.91 -4.20 -2.12
N MET A 120 -4.03 -5.07 -1.10
CA MET A 120 -3.54 -6.44 -1.19
C MET A 120 -4.13 -7.19 -2.39
N GLY A 121 -3.26 -7.74 -3.24
CA GLY A 121 -3.66 -8.48 -4.44
C GLY A 121 -4.09 -7.61 -5.62
N THR A 122 -3.87 -6.29 -5.56
CA THR A 122 -4.09 -5.39 -6.71
C THR A 122 -2.89 -5.49 -7.65
N THR A 123 -2.84 -6.58 -8.41
CA THR A 123 -1.67 -6.97 -9.23
C THR A 123 -1.36 -6.00 -10.37
N SER A 124 -2.36 -5.21 -10.81
CA SER A 124 -2.25 -4.20 -11.87
C SER A 124 -1.69 -2.85 -11.39
N LEU A 125 -1.58 -2.62 -10.06
CA LEU A 125 -1.16 -1.35 -9.49
C LEU A 125 0.30 -1.04 -9.84
N GLU A 126 0.53 0.09 -10.51
CA GLU A 126 1.85 0.50 -11.02
C GLU A 126 2.42 1.70 -10.25
N GLU A 127 1.57 2.64 -9.83
CA GLU A 127 1.96 3.90 -9.20
C GLU A 127 1.15 4.19 -7.94
N VAL A 128 1.84 4.66 -6.88
CA VAL A 128 1.22 5.14 -5.66
C VAL A 128 1.79 6.51 -5.31
N VAL A 129 0.90 7.48 -5.11
CA VAL A 129 1.22 8.82 -4.61
C VAL A 129 0.76 8.93 -3.16
N LEU A 130 1.70 9.04 -2.25
CA LEU A 130 1.47 9.18 -0.81
C LEU A 130 1.45 10.67 -0.44
N PRO A 131 0.62 11.13 0.52
CA PRO A 131 0.67 12.49 1.01
C PRO A 131 1.85 12.68 1.98
N GLU A 132 2.33 13.90 2.12
CA GLU A 132 3.40 14.25 3.07
C GLU A 132 3.02 13.97 4.53
N SER A 133 1.73 13.92 4.83
CA SER A 133 1.19 13.59 6.16
C SER A 133 1.32 12.09 6.52
N LEU A 134 1.60 11.20 5.55
CA LEU A 134 1.65 9.77 5.81
C LEU A 134 2.88 9.39 6.63
N LYS A 135 2.64 8.80 7.81
CA LYS A 135 3.69 8.33 8.74
C LYS A 135 3.80 6.82 8.81
N THR A 136 2.72 6.12 8.50
CA THR A 136 2.69 4.66 8.63
C THR A 136 2.12 3.99 7.39
N ILE A 137 2.87 3.03 6.85
CA ILE A 137 2.35 2.05 5.89
C ILE A 137 1.98 0.80 6.68
N ASP A 138 0.70 0.49 6.75
CA ASP A 138 0.18 -0.58 7.59
C ASP A 138 0.41 -1.97 7.00
N GLN A 139 0.12 -3.01 7.79
CA GLN A 139 0.39 -4.40 7.44
C GLN A 139 -0.27 -4.79 6.11
N ASN A 140 0.46 -5.46 5.23
CA ASN A 140 0.00 -5.99 3.95
C ASN A 140 -0.64 -4.94 3.01
N THR A 141 -0.40 -3.64 3.20
CA THR A 141 -1.06 -2.57 2.41
C THR A 141 -0.92 -2.79 0.90
N PHE A 142 0.28 -3.09 0.42
CA PHE A 142 0.58 -3.34 -1.00
C PHE A 142 1.03 -4.79 -1.26
N LYS A 143 0.66 -5.72 -0.37
CA LYS A 143 1.03 -7.13 -0.55
C LYS A 143 0.49 -7.65 -1.89
N ASP A 144 1.35 -8.34 -2.63
CA ASP A 144 1.07 -8.91 -3.96
C ASP A 144 0.66 -7.85 -5.02
N CYS A 145 1.07 -6.58 -4.86
CA CYS A 145 1.01 -5.58 -5.93
C CYS A 145 2.17 -5.79 -6.90
N SER A 146 2.10 -6.85 -7.69
CA SER A 146 3.25 -7.34 -8.48
C SER A 146 3.73 -6.38 -9.57
N SER A 147 2.87 -5.48 -10.05
CA SER A 147 3.22 -4.46 -11.05
C SER A 147 3.71 -3.14 -10.44
N LEU A 148 3.76 -3.00 -9.11
CA LEU A 148 4.13 -1.75 -8.46
C LEU A 148 5.60 -1.41 -8.73
N LYS A 149 5.81 -0.26 -9.42
CA LYS A 149 7.12 0.25 -9.83
C LYS A 149 7.46 1.57 -9.18
N LYS A 150 6.43 2.40 -8.91
CA LYS A 150 6.62 3.80 -8.57
C LYS A 150 5.87 4.17 -7.29
N LEU A 151 6.64 4.69 -6.34
CA LEU A 151 6.16 5.28 -5.11
C LEU A 151 6.66 6.73 -5.05
N SER A 152 5.81 7.68 -4.72
CA SER A 152 6.21 9.07 -4.53
C SER A 152 5.52 9.67 -3.29
N VAL A 153 6.13 10.67 -2.68
CA VAL A 153 5.54 11.45 -1.60
C VAL A 153 5.30 12.86 -2.10
N GLY A 154 4.04 13.33 -2.00
CA GLY A 154 3.65 14.63 -2.51
C GLY A 154 3.81 14.74 -4.03
N LYS A 155 3.65 15.98 -4.54
CA LYS A 155 3.76 16.27 -5.98
C LYS A 155 5.21 16.41 -6.46
N SER A 156 6.13 16.68 -5.54
CA SER A 156 7.55 16.98 -5.83
C SER A 156 8.49 15.89 -5.34
N GLY A 157 7.98 14.84 -4.73
CA GLY A 157 8.78 13.74 -4.19
C GLY A 157 9.55 12.99 -5.27
N GLY A 158 10.80 12.58 -4.96
CA GLY A 158 11.59 11.72 -5.84
C GLY A 158 10.92 10.37 -6.04
N GLU A 159 11.18 9.76 -7.18
CA GLU A 159 10.67 8.41 -7.46
C GLU A 159 11.27 7.40 -6.48
N ASN A 160 10.40 6.60 -5.86
CA ASN A 160 10.76 5.58 -4.86
C ASN A 160 11.53 6.13 -3.65
N VAL A 161 11.28 7.40 -3.29
CA VAL A 161 11.81 8.04 -2.09
C VAL A 161 10.66 8.25 -1.10
N LEU A 162 10.72 7.60 0.06
CA LEU A 162 9.78 7.75 1.16
C LEU A 162 10.48 8.49 2.30
N ASP A 163 10.35 9.80 2.35
CA ASP A 163 11.05 10.68 3.29
C ASP A 163 10.19 11.12 4.48
N THR A 164 8.87 10.85 4.43
CA THR A 164 7.93 11.17 5.51
C THR A 164 7.49 9.94 6.29
N VAL A 165 7.70 8.73 5.74
CA VAL A 165 7.23 7.46 6.33
C VAL A 165 8.18 7.05 7.46
N GLU A 166 7.64 6.92 8.66
CA GLU A 166 8.37 6.56 9.88
C GLU A 166 8.26 5.06 10.21
N THR A 167 7.15 4.43 9.84
CA THR A 167 6.90 3.01 10.14
C THR A 167 6.37 2.27 8.93
N ILE A 168 6.98 1.13 8.63
CA ILE A 168 6.49 0.17 7.61
C ILE A 168 6.21 -1.14 8.33
N ASN A 169 4.95 -1.55 8.36
CA ASN A 169 4.51 -2.76 9.04
C ASN A 169 4.70 -4.02 8.19
N ALA A 170 4.65 -5.18 8.88
CA ALA A 170 4.97 -6.47 8.29
C ALA A 170 4.19 -6.78 7.02
N GLY A 171 4.87 -7.27 5.99
CA GLY A 171 4.27 -7.66 4.71
C GLY A 171 3.82 -6.51 3.82
N ALA A 172 4.06 -5.24 4.20
CA ALA A 172 3.52 -4.07 3.51
C ALA A 172 3.80 -4.07 2.00
N PHE A 173 4.95 -4.54 1.57
CA PHE A 173 5.39 -4.64 0.17
C PHE A 173 5.72 -6.07 -0.26
N ASN A 174 5.27 -7.07 0.50
CA ASN A 174 5.50 -8.47 0.13
C ASN A 174 4.93 -8.76 -1.27
N GLY A 175 5.73 -9.32 -2.17
CA GLY A 175 5.30 -9.65 -3.54
C GLY A 175 5.25 -8.46 -4.51
N CYS A 176 5.79 -7.28 -4.15
CA CYS A 176 5.96 -6.16 -5.09
C CYS A 176 7.13 -6.45 -6.06
N SER A 177 6.95 -7.42 -6.93
CA SER A 177 8.03 -8.01 -7.74
C SER A 177 8.62 -7.06 -8.79
N SER A 178 7.92 -5.97 -9.16
CA SER A 178 8.38 -4.99 -10.14
C SER A 178 9.08 -3.77 -9.53
N LEU A 179 9.17 -3.67 -8.20
CA LEU A 179 9.84 -2.55 -7.53
C LEU A 179 11.37 -2.70 -7.69
N GLU A 180 12.04 -1.73 -8.30
CA GLU A 180 13.48 -1.83 -8.63
C GLU A 180 14.39 -1.14 -7.63
N THR A 181 13.96 -0.01 -7.10
CA THR A 181 14.74 0.81 -6.15
C THR A 181 13.87 1.29 -5.03
N LEU A 182 14.45 1.51 -3.84
CA LEU A 182 13.73 2.08 -2.71
C LEU A 182 14.68 2.90 -1.84
N THR A 183 14.30 4.13 -1.54
CA THR A 183 14.98 5.00 -0.59
C THR A 183 14.02 5.35 0.54
N LEU A 184 14.39 4.97 1.75
CA LEU A 184 13.66 5.25 2.98
C LEU A 184 14.47 6.27 3.79
N LYS A 185 13.89 7.44 4.05
CA LYS A 185 14.51 8.45 4.90
C LYS A 185 13.68 8.60 6.18
N ASN A 186 14.36 8.83 7.30
CA ASN A 186 13.69 9.05 8.59
C ASN A 186 12.83 7.86 9.07
N VAL A 187 13.13 6.64 8.63
CA VAL A 187 12.37 5.46 9.06
C VAL A 187 12.80 5.04 10.48
N ALA A 188 11.85 4.91 11.39
CA ALA A 188 12.09 4.42 12.75
C ALA A 188 11.98 2.88 12.83
N LYS A 189 11.07 2.29 12.05
CA LYS A 189 10.81 0.85 12.09
C LYS A 189 10.43 0.28 10.74
N ILE A 190 11.11 -0.78 10.34
CA ILE A 190 10.65 -1.72 9.31
C ILE A 190 10.29 -3.01 10.04
N ASP A 191 9.00 -3.20 10.32
CA ASP A 191 8.51 -4.41 10.99
C ASP A 191 8.47 -5.58 10.02
N SER A 192 8.89 -6.76 10.46
CA SER A 192 8.95 -7.94 9.61
C SER A 192 9.10 -9.21 10.45
N SER A 193 8.66 -10.35 9.90
CA SER A 193 8.83 -11.68 10.47
C SER A 193 9.10 -12.70 9.37
N ASP A 194 9.52 -13.91 9.74
CA ASP A 194 9.78 -14.99 8.77
C ASP A 194 8.56 -15.37 7.93
N THR A 195 7.37 -15.25 8.50
CA THR A 195 6.10 -15.61 7.85
C THR A 195 5.44 -14.43 7.13
N ASN A 196 5.79 -13.20 7.49
CA ASN A 196 5.24 -11.99 6.88
C ASN A 196 6.34 -10.95 6.63
N ARG A 197 7.15 -11.20 5.62
CA ARG A 197 8.33 -10.40 5.26
C ARG A 197 7.90 -9.10 4.59
N THR A 198 8.43 -7.97 5.04
CA THR A 198 7.99 -6.66 4.55
C THR A 198 8.28 -6.46 3.07
N PHE A 199 9.46 -6.85 2.61
CA PHE A 199 9.88 -6.79 1.20
C PHE A 199 10.17 -8.18 0.62
N GLY A 200 9.57 -9.24 1.18
CA GLY A 200 9.69 -10.58 0.61
C GLY A 200 9.14 -10.64 -0.81
N GLY A 201 9.85 -11.31 -1.73
CA GLY A 201 9.38 -11.46 -3.11
C GLY A 201 9.46 -10.18 -3.98
N CYS A 202 10.19 -9.14 -3.54
CA CYS A 202 10.54 -7.99 -4.39
C CYS A 202 11.66 -8.36 -5.37
N MET A 203 11.35 -9.23 -6.33
CA MET A 203 12.35 -9.94 -7.16
C MET A 203 13.16 -9.02 -8.09
N SER A 204 12.65 -7.81 -8.38
CA SER A 204 13.35 -6.82 -9.20
C SER A 204 14.11 -5.78 -8.38
N LEU A 205 14.07 -5.84 -7.05
CA LEU A 205 14.67 -4.83 -6.18
C LEU A 205 16.19 -4.93 -6.22
N LYS A 206 16.84 -3.96 -6.88
CA LYS A 206 18.28 -3.90 -7.14
C LYS A 206 19.04 -3.07 -6.10
N LYS A 207 18.37 -2.04 -5.56
CA LYS A 207 18.97 -1.05 -4.67
C LYS A 207 18.03 -0.66 -3.56
N VAL A 208 18.55 -0.66 -2.33
CA VAL A 208 17.85 -0.14 -1.15
C VAL A 208 18.77 0.82 -0.39
N SER A 209 18.25 1.98 -0.05
CA SER A 209 18.89 2.92 0.86
C SER A 209 17.98 3.18 2.05
N VAL A 210 18.46 2.99 3.26
CA VAL A 210 17.71 3.23 4.49
C VAL A 210 18.51 4.18 5.38
N THR A 211 17.95 5.37 5.63
CA THR A 211 18.45 6.31 6.63
C THR A 211 17.48 6.31 7.80
N GLY A 212 18.00 5.98 8.96
CA GLY A 212 17.21 5.87 10.17
C GLY A 212 17.04 7.18 10.92
N VAL A 213 16.36 7.09 12.05
CA VAL A 213 16.09 8.23 12.94
C VAL A 213 17.14 8.26 14.06
N THR A 214 17.65 9.45 14.34
CA THR A 214 18.49 9.75 15.50
C THR A 214 17.76 10.70 16.44
N THR A 215 17.90 10.47 17.73
CA THR A 215 17.46 11.40 18.78
C THR A 215 18.67 11.90 19.55
N THR A 216 18.77 13.21 19.76
CA THR A 216 19.82 13.81 20.58
C THR A 216 19.17 14.36 21.85
N ASP A 217 19.65 13.91 23.01
CA ASP A 217 19.16 14.37 24.30
C ASP A 217 19.76 15.74 24.71
N ASN A 218 19.32 16.28 25.84
CA ASN A 218 19.78 17.57 26.36
C ASN A 218 21.28 17.58 26.74
N THR A 219 21.93 16.44 26.75
CA THR A 219 23.37 16.31 27.02
C THR A 219 24.20 16.26 25.74
N GLY A 220 23.57 16.31 24.57
CA GLY A 220 24.20 16.15 23.27
C GLY A 220 24.47 14.71 22.86
N LYS A 221 23.97 13.73 23.62
CA LYS A 221 24.11 12.31 23.30
C LYS A 221 23.12 11.91 22.20
N THR A 222 23.64 11.46 21.09
CA THR A 222 22.85 10.93 19.97
C THR A 222 22.57 9.43 20.16
N THR A 223 21.32 9.03 19.99
CA THR A 223 20.87 7.64 20.07
C THR A 223 20.22 7.23 18.76
N LEU A 224 20.65 6.10 18.21
CA LEU A 224 20.01 5.46 17.05
C LEU A 224 18.76 4.72 17.50
N SER A 225 17.65 4.82 16.74
CA SER A 225 16.39 4.15 17.11
C SER A 225 15.90 3.15 16.05
N THR A 226 16.37 3.23 14.82
CA THR A 226 15.84 2.47 13.69
C THR A 226 16.14 0.98 13.77
N THR A 227 15.10 0.17 13.57
CA THR A 227 15.18 -1.29 13.52
C THR A 227 14.69 -1.80 12.17
N ILE A 228 15.49 -2.67 11.53
CA ILE A 228 15.12 -3.49 10.38
C ILE A 228 14.76 -4.87 10.91
N GLY A 229 13.51 -5.30 10.73
CA GLY A 229 12.95 -6.53 11.28
C GLY A 229 13.49 -7.80 10.64
N THR A 230 13.19 -8.94 11.28
CA THR A 230 13.62 -10.28 10.86
C THR A 230 13.18 -10.58 9.43
N SER A 231 14.12 -11.07 8.60
CA SER A 231 13.86 -11.48 7.21
C SER A 231 13.24 -10.39 6.32
N ALA A 232 13.41 -9.11 6.66
CA ALA A 232 12.71 -8.00 5.98
C ALA A 232 12.94 -7.98 4.47
N PHE A 233 14.15 -8.21 4.00
CA PHE A 233 14.57 -8.25 2.59
C PHE A 233 15.03 -9.64 2.13
N LYS A 234 14.80 -10.67 2.94
CA LYS A 234 15.29 -12.02 2.67
C LYS A 234 14.89 -12.53 1.27
N ASP A 235 15.84 -13.17 0.59
CA ASP A 235 15.70 -13.81 -0.72
C ASP A 235 15.40 -12.84 -1.88
N ASN A 236 15.70 -11.54 -1.74
CA ASN A 236 15.66 -10.58 -2.84
C ASN A 236 16.93 -10.72 -3.71
N LYS A 237 16.93 -11.69 -4.59
CA LYS A 237 18.11 -12.09 -5.37
C LYS A 237 18.69 -10.99 -6.28
N ALA A 238 17.85 -10.07 -6.76
CA ALA A 238 18.31 -8.95 -7.58
C ALA A 238 19.04 -7.86 -6.76
N LEU A 239 18.92 -7.86 -5.41
CA LEU A 239 19.43 -6.80 -4.55
C LEU A 239 20.96 -6.86 -4.46
N LYS A 240 21.62 -5.86 -5.05
CA LYS A 240 23.10 -5.76 -5.15
C LYS A 240 23.66 -4.56 -4.40
N GLU A 241 22.84 -3.56 -4.12
CA GLU A 241 23.28 -2.34 -3.46
C GLU A 241 22.41 -2.05 -2.25
N ILE A 242 23.03 -2.01 -1.08
CA ILE A 242 22.38 -1.75 0.20
C ILE A 242 23.17 -0.67 0.91
N ASN A 243 22.53 0.49 1.12
CA ASN A 243 23.08 1.59 1.90
C ASN A 243 22.29 1.71 3.20
N LEU A 244 22.95 1.52 4.34
CA LEU A 244 22.37 1.64 5.66
C LEU A 244 23.07 2.75 6.43
N ASP A 245 22.31 3.76 6.83
CA ASP A 245 22.81 4.87 7.63
C ASP A 245 21.95 5.06 8.88
N THR A 246 22.61 5.32 10.02
CA THR A 246 21.95 5.57 11.30
C THR A 246 21.00 4.45 11.76
N ILE A 247 21.34 3.20 11.49
CA ILE A 247 20.56 2.02 11.87
C ILE A 247 21.05 1.48 13.22
N LYS A 248 20.11 1.31 14.17
CA LYS A 248 20.38 0.70 15.48
C LYS A 248 20.52 -0.81 15.40
N THR A 249 19.59 -1.45 14.69
CA THR A 249 19.49 -2.91 14.67
C THR A 249 19.11 -3.41 13.28
N VAL A 250 19.88 -4.35 12.77
CA VAL A 250 19.49 -5.22 11.65
C VAL A 250 19.23 -6.60 12.26
N SER A 251 17.96 -7.02 12.23
CA SER A 251 17.53 -8.27 12.85
C SER A 251 17.98 -9.50 12.06
N GLN A 252 17.80 -10.68 12.67
CA GLN A 252 18.21 -11.96 12.09
C GLN A 252 17.68 -12.13 10.66
N GLU A 253 18.54 -12.61 9.76
CA GLU A 253 18.24 -12.91 8.37
C GLU A 253 17.66 -11.76 7.54
N ALA A 254 17.74 -10.49 8.00
CA ALA A 254 17.12 -9.37 7.32
C ALA A 254 17.46 -9.28 5.83
N PHE A 255 18.70 -9.60 5.45
CA PHE A 255 19.21 -9.61 4.06
C PHE A 255 19.71 -10.98 3.59
N ARG A 256 19.37 -12.07 4.29
CA ARG A 256 19.84 -13.41 3.91
C ARG A 256 19.33 -13.77 2.50
N GLY A 257 20.21 -14.31 1.65
CA GLY A 257 19.91 -14.73 0.29
C GLY A 257 19.69 -13.57 -0.69
N CYS A 258 20.03 -12.33 -0.30
CA CYS A 258 20.07 -11.20 -1.21
C CYS A 258 21.30 -11.31 -2.13
N GLY A 259 21.13 -10.92 -3.40
CA GLY A 259 22.23 -10.88 -4.36
C GLY A 259 22.79 -12.25 -4.80
N VAL A 260 22.22 -13.36 -4.34
CA VAL A 260 22.69 -14.71 -4.69
C VAL A 260 22.06 -15.16 -6.00
N ALA A 261 22.88 -15.60 -6.95
CA ALA A 261 22.40 -16.21 -8.18
C ALA A 261 21.66 -17.52 -7.90
N ASP A 262 20.75 -17.93 -8.80
CA ASP A 262 19.97 -19.16 -8.64
C ASP A 262 20.81 -20.45 -8.64
N ASP A 263 22.05 -20.38 -9.12
CA ASP A 263 23.05 -21.47 -9.11
C ASP A 263 23.84 -21.60 -7.81
N GLY A 264 23.54 -20.78 -6.80
CA GLY A 264 24.23 -20.79 -5.50
C GLY A 264 25.62 -20.17 -5.51
N THR A 265 26.04 -19.57 -6.61
CA THR A 265 27.30 -18.80 -6.66
C THR A 265 27.07 -17.45 -5.96
N ASP A 266 27.88 -17.17 -4.92
CA ASP A 266 27.79 -15.91 -4.17
C ASP A 266 28.34 -14.77 -5.07
N PRO A 267 27.51 -13.83 -5.53
CA PRO A 267 28.05 -12.68 -6.23
C PRO A 267 28.47 -11.62 -5.21
N ALA A 268 29.74 -11.65 -4.91
CA ALA A 268 30.50 -10.50 -4.44
C ALA A 268 29.84 -9.58 -3.40
N THR A 269 30.42 -9.60 -2.21
CA THR A 269 30.56 -8.44 -1.29
C THR A 269 29.50 -7.37 -1.41
N LEU A 270 28.48 -7.46 -0.55
CA LEU A 270 27.73 -6.29 -0.11
C LEU A 270 28.74 -5.26 0.43
N THR A 271 29.07 -4.24 -0.37
CA THR A 271 29.91 -3.10 0.04
C THR A 271 29.06 -2.04 0.68
#